data_9f81710f20479d2935bc276c818f57de
#
_entry.id   9f81710f20479d2935bc276c818f57de
#
_cell.length_a   1.000
_cell.length_b   1.000
_cell.length_c   1.000
_cell.angle_alpha   90.00
_cell.angle_beta   90.00
_cell.angle_gamma   90.00
#
_symmetry.space_group_name_H-M   'P 1'
#
loop_
_entity.id
_entity.type
_entity.pdbx_description
1 polymer ?
#
loop_
_entity_poly.entity_id
_entity_poly.type
_entity_poly.pdbx_seq_one_letter_code
_entity_poly.pdbx_strand_id
1 'polypeptide(L)'
;MKESWCIPPKADAAFVCQMEDVLDVYKRPYDPKRPQICMDEMPKQLLAEKYEPLPSKPGQLEKQDYEYKRHGNANIFMLFEPLAGKRFIDVNQHRKSVDWAHVMKGLSDVLYPDAEVIVLVMDNLNTHKLASFYEAFEPEEAHRLSRRFEIHYTPKHGSWLNMAEIELSALVRQCLDRRISNQDILDAESQAWAKERNEKIVKVDWRFTTTDARIKLKHLYPKIQV
;
A
#
# COMPACT_ATOMS: atom_id res chain seq x y z
N MET A 1 -1.54 -30.00 9.32
CA MET A 1 -1.22 -28.89 8.43
C MET A 1 -2.35 -27.87 8.58
N LYS A 2 -2.08 -26.58 8.72
CA LYS A 2 -3.10 -25.52 8.79
C LYS A 2 -3.06 -24.75 7.48
N GLU A 3 -4.21 -24.64 6.82
CA GLU A 3 -4.37 -23.79 5.64
C GLU A 3 -4.96 -22.45 6.09
N SER A 4 -4.38 -21.35 5.60
CA SER A 4 -4.95 -20.01 5.76
C SER A 4 -5.76 -19.66 4.52
N TRP A 5 -6.84 -18.94 4.71
CA TRP A 5 -7.68 -18.44 3.62
C TRP A 5 -7.65 -16.90 3.58
N CYS A 6 -7.66 -16.33 2.38
CA CYS A 6 -7.68 -14.89 2.13
C CYS A 6 -9.05 -14.41 1.59
N ILE A 7 -9.98 -15.32 1.35
CA ILE A 7 -11.36 -15.03 0.93
C ILE A 7 -12.30 -15.66 1.96
N PRO A 8 -13.31 -14.95 2.48
CA PRO A 8 -14.24 -15.50 3.46
C PRO A 8 -14.86 -16.83 2.99
N PRO A 9 -14.95 -17.84 3.83
CA PRO A 9 -15.51 -19.14 3.45
C PRO A 9 -17.05 -19.17 3.38
N LYS A 10 -17.70 -18.11 3.90
CA LYS A 10 -19.17 -17.99 3.97
C LYS A 10 -19.63 -16.67 3.36
N ALA A 11 -20.92 -16.59 3.06
CA ALA A 11 -21.57 -15.37 2.61
C ALA A 11 -21.34 -14.22 3.60
N ASP A 12 -20.94 -13.06 3.08
CA ASP A 12 -20.64 -11.86 3.86
C ASP A 12 -21.04 -10.61 3.07
N ALA A 13 -22.16 -10.01 3.46
CA ALA A 13 -22.69 -8.83 2.78
C ALA A 13 -21.76 -7.61 2.88
N ALA A 14 -21.06 -7.43 4.01
CA ALA A 14 -20.14 -6.32 4.19
C ALA A 14 -18.91 -6.47 3.27
N PHE A 15 -18.38 -7.70 3.19
CA PHE A 15 -17.28 -8.01 2.27
C PHE A 15 -17.66 -7.72 0.82
N VAL A 16 -18.82 -8.22 0.39
CA VAL A 16 -19.31 -8.04 -0.99
C VAL A 16 -19.52 -6.56 -1.33
N CYS A 17 -20.14 -5.80 -0.42
CA CYS A 17 -20.38 -4.37 -0.61
C CYS A 17 -19.06 -3.61 -0.82
N GLN A 18 -18.08 -3.79 0.05
CA GLN A 18 -16.79 -3.12 -0.07
C GLN A 18 -15.96 -3.62 -1.26
N MET A 19 -16.02 -4.92 -1.56
CA MET A 19 -15.35 -5.49 -2.74
C MET A 19 -15.89 -4.88 -4.03
N GLU A 20 -17.22 -4.81 -4.20
CA GLU A 20 -17.82 -4.25 -5.42
C GLU A 20 -17.51 -2.74 -5.54
N ASP A 21 -17.52 -2.01 -4.44
CA ASP A 21 -17.14 -0.60 -4.41
C ASP A 21 -15.71 -0.38 -4.94
N VAL A 22 -14.73 -1.14 -4.45
CA VAL A 22 -13.34 -1.06 -4.91
C VAL A 22 -13.21 -1.49 -6.38
N LEU A 23 -13.90 -2.56 -6.79
CA LEU A 23 -13.88 -3.02 -8.19
C LEU A 23 -14.48 -1.98 -9.15
N ASP A 24 -15.49 -1.24 -8.72
CA ASP A 24 -16.09 -0.17 -9.54
C ASP A 24 -15.17 1.06 -9.62
N VAL A 25 -14.37 1.35 -8.57
CA VAL A 25 -13.30 2.35 -8.67
C VAL A 25 -12.29 1.96 -9.74
N TYR A 26 -11.86 0.70 -9.76
CA TYR A 26 -10.85 0.23 -10.72
C TYR A 26 -11.30 0.21 -12.18
N LYS A 27 -12.61 0.29 -12.43
CA LYS A 27 -13.17 0.45 -13.78
C LYS A 27 -13.15 1.89 -14.29
N ARG A 28 -12.97 2.87 -13.40
CA ARG A 28 -12.97 4.28 -13.79
C ARG A 28 -11.80 4.56 -14.74
N PRO A 29 -12.00 5.32 -15.81
CA PRO A 29 -10.92 5.73 -16.70
C PRO A 29 -9.93 6.63 -15.97
N TYR A 30 -8.72 6.75 -16.52
CA TYR A 30 -7.73 7.69 -16.03
C TYR A 30 -8.24 9.13 -16.13
N ASP A 31 -8.18 9.85 -15.03
CA ASP A 31 -8.52 11.27 -14.93
C ASP A 31 -7.46 11.97 -14.05
N PRO A 32 -6.63 12.89 -14.60
CA PRO A 32 -5.62 13.59 -13.83
C PRO A 32 -6.20 14.53 -12.77
N LYS A 33 -7.48 14.93 -12.88
CA LYS A 33 -8.18 15.70 -11.85
C LYS A 33 -8.73 14.83 -10.70
N ARG A 34 -8.83 13.53 -10.96
CA ARG A 34 -9.30 12.54 -10.00
C ARG A 34 -8.38 11.30 -10.01
N PRO A 35 -7.08 11.47 -9.67
CA PRO A 35 -6.14 10.36 -9.68
C PRO A 35 -6.59 9.26 -8.72
N GLN A 36 -6.45 8.00 -9.16
CA GLN A 36 -6.72 6.82 -8.33
C GLN A 36 -5.42 6.37 -7.67
N ILE A 37 -5.38 6.42 -6.36
CA ILE A 37 -4.21 6.04 -5.57
C ILE A 37 -4.57 4.83 -4.71
N CYS A 38 -3.78 3.78 -4.80
CA CYS A 38 -3.81 2.67 -3.85
C CYS A 38 -2.74 2.94 -2.79
N MET A 39 -3.09 2.81 -1.52
CA MET A 39 -2.20 3.02 -0.40
C MET A 39 -2.15 1.79 0.49
N ASP A 40 -0.95 1.44 0.92
CA ASP A 40 -0.72 0.41 1.92
C ASP A 40 0.57 0.69 2.70
N GLU A 41 0.73 0.01 3.83
CA GLU A 41 1.91 0.15 4.67
C GLU A 41 2.53 -1.20 5.05
N MET A 42 3.86 -1.20 5.16
CA MET A 42 4.61 -2.38 5.54
C MET A 42 5.68 -2.04 6.58
N PRO A 43 5.70 -2.74 7.72
CA PRO A 43 6.83 -2.64 8.65
C PRO A 43 8.04 -3.39 8.10
N LYS A 44 9.22 -2.80 8.24
CA LYS A 44 10.51 -3.44 7.95
C LYS A 44 11.38 -3.43 9.20
N GLN A 45 11.83 -4.61 9.64
CA GLN A 45 12.80 -4.71 10.71
C GLN A 45 14.18 -4.29 10.18
N LEU A 46 14.86 -3.41 10.90
CA LEU A 46 16.20 -2.95 10.57
C LEU A 46 17.23 -3.88 11.21
N LEU A 47 18.03 -4.51 10.37
CA LEU A 47 19.01 -5.51 10.76
C LEU A 47 20.37 -5.13 10.20
N ALA A 48 21.37 -5.00 11.08
CA ALA A 48 22.76 -4.81 10.68
C ALA A 48 23.55 -6.13 10.77
N GLU A 49 24.56 -6.24 9.94
CA GLU A 49 25.51 -7.33 10.02
C GLU A 49 26.29 -7.23 11.35
N LYS A 50 26.52 -8.37 11.99
CA LYS A 50 27.40 -8.45 13.16
C LYS A 50 28.86 -8.55 12.76
N TYR A 51 29.13 -9.30 11.70
CA TYR A 51 30.43 -9.48 11.06
C TYR A 51 30.32 -9.16 9.56
N GLU A 52 31.40 -8.70 8.96
CA GLU A 52 31.41 -8.42 7.53
C GLU A 52 31.15 -9.70 6.71
N PRO A 53 30.21 -9.64 5.74
CA PRO A 53 29.97 -10.76 4.85
C PRO A 53 31.23 -11.11 4.04
N LEU A 54 31.45 -12.39 3.79
CA LEU A 54 32.49 -12.83 2.88
C LEU A 54 31.99 -12.70 1.44
N PRO A 55 32.63 -11.84 0.62
CA PRO A 55 32.13 -11.56 -0.73
C PRO A 55 32.15 -12.81 -1.62
N SER A 56 31.28 -12.84 -2.60
CA SER A 56 31.28 -13.90 -3.62
C SER A 56 32.58 -13.94 -4.40
N LYS A 57 33.04 -15.17 -4.73
CA LYS A 57 34.21 -15.44 -5.58
C LYS A 57 33.80 -16.45 -6.67
N PRO A 58 34.57 -16.59 -7.76
CA PRO A 58 34.30 -17.61 -8.77
C PRO A 58 34.14 -18.99 -8.15
N GLY A 59 32.96 -19.62 -8.31
CA GLY A 59 32.62 -20.92 -7.71
C GLY A 59 32.23 -20.90 -6.23
N GLN A 60 32.17 -19.75 -5.59
CA GLN A 60 31.72 -19.58 -4.19
C GLN A 60 30.70 -18.49 -4.08
N LEU A 61 29.53 -18.81 -3.49
CA LEU A 61 28.50 -17.83 -3.15
C LEU A 61 28.99 -16.96 -1.98
N GLU A 62 28.43 -15.75 -1.89
CA GLU A 62 28.56 -14.89 -0.72
C GLU A 62 28.13 -15.65 0.54
N LYS A 63 28.87 -15.47 1.64
CA LYS A 63 28.53 -16.05 2.93
C LYS A 63 28.29 -14.95 3.94
N GLN A 64 27.08 -14.93 4.50
CA GLN A 64 26.67 -14.06 5.58
C GLN A 64 26.63 -14.84 6.89
N ASP A 65 26.99 -14.19 8.00
CA ASP A 65 26.78 -14.77 9.31
C ASP A 65 25.28 -14.85 9.63
N TYR A 66 24.86 -15.88 10.34
CA TYR A 66 23.49 -16.01 10.81
C TYR A 66 23.15 -15.01 11.92
N GLU A 67 24.14 -14.50 12.64
CA GLU A 67 23.95 -13.48 13.68
C GLU A 67 23.75 -12.08 13.06
N TYR A 68 22.93 -11.28 13.71
CA TYR A 68 22.63 -9.90 13.29
C TYR A 68 22.40 -8.99 14.49
N LYS A 69 22.53 -7.68 14.29
CA LYS A 69 22.16 -6.66 15.26
C LYS A 69 20.81 -6.05 14.87
N ARG A 70 19.89 -5.96 15.84
CA ARG A 70 18.57 -5.29 15.62
C ARG A 70 18.74 -3.80 15.88
N HIS A 71 18.29 -2.99 14.91
CA HIS A 71 18.31 -1.53 14.97
C HIS A 71 16.89 -0.93 14.98
N GLY A 72 15.90 -1.69 15.45
CA GLY A 72 14.51 -1.26 15.50
C GLY A 72 13.72 -1.62 14.24
N ASN A 73 12.67 -0.86 14.00
CA ASN A 73 11.79 -1.01 12.84
C ASN A 73 11.57 0.35 12.18
N ALA A 74 11.32 0.33 10.88
CA ALA A 74 10.75 1.45 10.14
C ALA A 74 9.49 0.99 9.41
N ASN A 75 8.67 1.93 8.97
CA ASN A 75 7.42 1.66 8.24
C ASN A 75 7.48 2.33 6.89
N ILE A 76 7.14 1.58 5.85
CA ILE A 76 7.09 2.04 4.47
C ILE A 76 5.63 2.31 4.15
N PHE A 77 5.30 3.54 3.78
CA PHE A 77 4.03 3.91 3.16
C PHE A 77 4.21 3.86 1.64
N MET A 78 3.43 3.04 0.97
CA MET A 78 3.38 2.91 -0.48
C MET A 78 2.14 3.62 -1.02
N LEU A 79 2.33 4.62 -1.86
CA LEU A 79 1.29 5.29 -2.62
C LEU A 79 1.47 4.94 -4.09
N PHE A 80 0.53 4.24 -4.67
CA PHE A 80 0.63 3.76 -6.04
C PHE A 80 -0.55 4.23 -6.89
N GLU A 81 -0.26 4.94 -7.99
CA GLU A 81 -1.21 5.29 -9.05
C GLU A 81 -1.13 4.27 -10.20
N PRO A 82 -2.00 3.25 -10.23
CA PRO A 82 -1.89 2.15 -11.18
C PRO A 82 -2.00 2.57 -12.64
N LEU A 83 -2.92 3.50 -12.92
CA LEU A 83 -3.22 3.96 -14.29
C LEU A 83 -2.11 4.84 -14.87
N ALA A 84 -1.42 5.63 -14.05
CA ALA A 84 -0.27 6.44 -14.46
C ALA A 84 1.05 5.67 -14.36
N GLY A 85 1.09 4.59 -13.57
CA GLY A 85 2.32 3.84 -13.30
C GLY A 85 3.29 4.61 -12.42
N LYS A 86 2.78 5.42 -11.47
CA LYS A 86 3.59 6.22 -10.54
C LYS A 86 3.53 5.64 -9.13
N ARG A 87 4.67 5.65 -8.45
CA ARG A 87 4.83 5.23 -7.06
C ARG A 87 5.50 6.33 -6.28
N PHE A 88 5.04 6.48 -5.05
CA PHE A 88 5.65 7.35 -4.06
C PHE A 88 5.82 6.54 -2.78
N ILE A 89 6.97 6.66 -2.18
CA ILE A 89 7.31 5.93 -0.95
C ILE A 89 7.66 6.97 0.11
N ASP A 90 7.15 6.76 1.30
CA ASP A 90 7.51 7.52 2.49
C ASP A 90 7.94 6.54 3.57
N VAL A 91 9.12 6.74 4.18
CA VAL A 91 9.68 5.84 5.18
C VAL A 91 9.69 6.53 6.53
N ASN A 92 8.83 6.08 7.42
CA ASN A 92 8.62 6.66 8.74
C ASN A 92 9.02 5.71 9.87
N GLN A 93 9.41 6.28 11.01
CA GLN A 93 9.70 5.48 12.21
C GLN A 93 8.42 4.84 12.78
N HIS A 94 7.28 5.51 12.65
CA HIS A 94 6.00 5.08 13.19
C HIS A 94 4.94 5.03 12.07
N ARG A 95 3.76 4.47 12.40
CA ARG A 95 2.58 4.40 11.53
C ARG A 95 1.32 4.77 12.30
N LYS A 96 1.39 5.87 13.05
CA LYS A 96 0.26 6.41 13.81
C LYS A 96 -0.68 7.17 12.88
N SER A 97 -1.86 7.51 13.39
CA SER A 97 -2.84 8.35 12.67
C SER A 97 -2.24 9.68 12.18
N VAL A 98 -1.37 10.29 13.01
CA VAL A 98 -0.68 11.55 12.67
C VAL A 98 0.33 11.34 11.53
N ASP A 99 1.09 10.23 11.52
CA ASP A 99 2.04 9.93 10.44
C ASP A 99 1.28 9.76 9.12
N TRP A 100 0.20 8.97 9.13
CA TRP A 100 -0.69 8.81 7.98
C TRP A 100 -1.24 10.16 7.48
N ALA A 101 -1.70 11.03 8.39
CA ALA A 101 -2.24 12.34 8.03
C ALA A 101 -1.20 13.22 7.33
N HIS A 102 0.08 13.19 7.75
CA HIS A 102 1.16 13.90 7.09
C HIS A 102 1.47 13.34 5.70
N VAL A 103 1.49 12.02 5.55
CA VAL A 103 1.66 11.36 4.23
C VAL A 103 0.54 11.78 3.28
N MET A 104 -0.73 11.78 3.75
CA MET A 104 -1.88 12.23 2.95
C MET A 104 -1.82 13.71 2.61
N LYS A 105 -1.33 14.56 3.52
CA LYS A 105 -1.09 15.98 3.21
C LYS A 105 -0.03 16.14 2.11
N GLY A 106 1.08 15.40 2.18
CA GLY A 106 2.09 15.37 1.12
C GLY A 106 1.52 14.91 -0.22
N LEU A 107 0.68 13.87 -0.21
CA LEU A 107 -0.03 13.38 -1.38
C LEU A 107 -0.93 14.48 -2.00
N SER A 108 -1.71 15.18 -1.17
CA SER A 108 -2.61 16.24 -1.64
C SER A 108 -1.89 17.48 -2.16
N ASP A 109 -0.94 17.99 -1.39
CA ASP A 109 -0.43 19.35 -1.58
C ASP A 109 0.85 19.40 -2.43
N VAL A 110 1.62 18.29 -2.45
CA VAL A 110 2.89 18.22 -3.17
C VAL A 110 2.80 17.35 -4.42
N LEU A 111 2.23 16.15 -4.29
CA LEU A 111 2.20 15.18 -5.39
C LEU A 111 1.06 15.44 -6.37
N TYR A 112 -0.11 15.86 -5.88
CA TYR A 112 -1.31 16.11 -6.69
C TYR A 112 -1.98 17.45 -6.34
N PRO A 113 -1.26 18.59 -6.39
CA PRO A 113 -1.81 19.91 -6.02
C PRO A 113 -2.98 20.32 -6.90
N ASP A 114 -2.98 19.94 -8.18
CA ASP A 114 -3.97 20.29 -9.19
C ASP A 114 -5.17 19.33 -9.27
N ALA A 115 -5.16 18.24 -8.49
CA ALA A 115 -6.29 17.34 -8.44
C ALA A 115 -7.51 18.01 -7.76
N GLU A 116 -8.71 17.74 -8.23
CA GLU A 116 -9.93 18.18 -7.55
C GLU A 116 -10.24 17.30 -6.35
N VAL A 117 -10.14 15.99 -6.55
CA VAL A 117 -10.33 14.96 -5.52
C VAL A 117 -9.36 13.82 -5.80
N ILE A 118 -8.72 13.30 -4.76
CA ILE A 118 -7.89 12.11 -4.84
C ILE A 118 -8.75 10.91 -4.43
N VAL A 119 -8.93 9.96 -5.36
CA VAL A 119 -9.63 8.70 -5.11
C VAL A 119 -8.65 7.75 -4.45
N LEU A 120 -8.86 7.42 -3.18
CA LEU A 120 -7.93 6.65 -2.37
C LEU A 120 -8.50 5.28 -2.03
N VAL A 121 -7.84 4.22 -2.49
CA VAL A 121 -8.13 2.84 -2.10
C VAL A 121 -7.10 2.39 -1.06
N MET A 122 -7.56 1.95 0.11
CA MET A 122 -6.70 1.51 1.20
C MET A 122 -7.41 0.51 2.11
N ASP A 123 -6.68 -0.08 3.05
CA ASP A 123 -7.28 -0.91 4.08
C ASP A 123 -8.04 -0.09 5.14
N ASN A 124 -8.93 -0.74 5.86
CA ASN A 124 -9.75 -0.09 6.90
C ASN A 124 -9.10 -0.17 8.28
N LEU A 125 -7.84 0.26 8.40
CA LEU A 125 -7.19 0.40 9.69
C LEU A 125 -7.78 1.56 10.51
N ASN A 126 -7.76 1.43 11.84
CA ASN A 126 -8.27 2.48 12.73
C ASN A 126 -7.51 3.79 12.62
N THR A 127 -6.26 3.75 12.20
CA THR A 127 -5.36 4.90 11.99
C THR A 127 -5.59 5.62 10.66
N HIS A 128 -6.33 5.02 9.72
CA HIS A 128 -6.55 5.52 8.36
C HIS A 128 -7.96 6.08 8.20
N LYS A 129 -8.25 7.19 8.87
CA LYS A 129 -9.56 7.83 8.82
C LYS A 129 -9.45 9.33 8.61
N LEU A 130 -10.45 9.94 8.01
CA LEU A 130 -10.51 11.41 7.87
C LEU A 130 -10.41 12.13 9.22
N ALA A 131 -10.83 11.49 10.32
CA ALA A 131 -10.67 12.01 11.68
C ALA A 131 -9.20 12.20 12.06
N SER A 132 -8.26 11.43 11.49
CA SER A 132 -6.82 11.56 11.75
C SER A 132 -6.26 12.91 11.32
N PHE A 133 -6.89 13.60 10.37
CA PHE A 133 -6.51 14.97 10.03
C PHE A 133 -6.73 15.94 11.19
N TYR A 134 -7.80 15.75 11.96
CA TYR A 134 -8.10 16.58 13.13
C TYR A 134 -7.23 16.28 14.35
N GLU A 135 -6.53 15.13 14.34
CA GLU A 135 -5.51 14.81 15.33
C GLU A 135 -4.14 15.42 14.98
N ALA A 136 -3.91 15.74 13.69
CA ALA A 136 -2.61 16.18 13.18
C ALA A 136 -2.56 17.68 12.82
N PHE A 137 -3.70 18.30 12.51
CA PHE A 137 -3.75 19.66 11.97
C PHE A 137 -4.83 20.49 12.64
N GLU A 138 -4.71 21.82 12.54
CA GLU A 138 -5.74 22.75 12.95
C GLU A 138 -7.06 22.50 12.19
N PRO A 139 -8.24 22.81 12.78
CA PRO A 139 -9.55 22.43 12.24
C PRO A 139 -9.81 22.86 10.80
N GLU A 140 -9.38 24.05 10.39
CA GLU A 140 -9.57 24.56 9.02
C GLU A 140 -8.78 23.73 8.01
N GLU A 141 -7.52 23.41 8.33
CA GLU A 141 -6.65 22.59 7.49
C GLU A 141 -7.13 21.13 7.45
N ALA A 142 -7.51 20.59 8.58
CA ALA A 142 -8.07 19.24 8.67
C ALA A 142 -9.33 19.11 7.82
N HIS A 143 -10.23 20.12 7.87
CA HIS A 143 -11.44 20.15 7.06
C HIS A 143 -11.09 20.25 5.56
N ARG A 144 -10.18 21.15 5.18
CA ARG A 144 -9.69 21.27 3.80
C ARG A 144 -9.20 19.93 3.27
N LEU A 145 -8.31 19.27 4.01
CA LEU A 145 -7.75 17.97 3.63
C LEU A 145 -8.83 16.90 3.55
N SER A 146 -9.75 16.83 4.50
CA SER A 146 -10.81 15.81 4.50
C SER A 146 -11.69 15.85 3.23
N ARG A 147 -11.82 17.02 2.59
CA ARG A 147 -12.58 17.19 1.35
C ARG A 147 -11.78 16.88 0.08
N ARG A 148 -10.47 16.67 0.20
CA ARG A 148 -9.59 16.33 -0.91
C ARG A 148 -9.60 14.83 -1.25
N PHE A 149 -10.17 13.99 -0.40
CA PHE A 149 -10.13 12.54 -0.53
C PHE A 149 -11.51 11.92 -0.67
N GLU A 150 -11.67 11.06 -1.66
CA GLU A 150 -12.75 10.09 -1.80
C GLU A 150 -12.18 8.73 -1.42
N ILE A 151 -12.54 8.21 -0.24
CA ILE A 151 -11.90 7.01 0.33
C ILE A 151 -12.77 5.78 0.09
N HIS A 152 -12.14 4.73 -0.44
CA HIS A 152 -12.69 3.40 -0.65
C HIS A 152 -11.90 2.37 0.14
N TYR A 153 -12.55 1.69 1.06
CA TYR A 153 -11.89 0.72 1.92
C TYR A 153 -11.99 -0.70 1.37
N THR A 154 -10.85 -1.39 1.32
CA THR A 154 -10.88 -2.84 1.05
C THR A 154 -11.55 -3.59 2.18
N PRO A 155 -12.29 -4.68 1.89
CA PRO A 155 -12.95 -5.46 2.92
C PRO A 155 -11.92 -6.18 3.81
N LYS A 156 -12.32 -6.47 5.04
CA LYS A 156 -11.54 -7.34 5.92
C LYS A 156 -11.27 -8.68 5.23
N HIS A 157 -10.04 -9.14 5.20
CA HIS A 157 -9.57 -10.30 4.43
C HIS A 157 -9.64 -10.12 2.91
N GLY A 158 -9.66 -8.87 2.43
CA GLY A 158 -9.68 -8.51 1.01
C GLY A 158 -8.43 -7.75 0.57
N SER A 159 -7.29 -7.92 1.25
CA SER A 159 -6.03 -7.23 0.93
C SER A 159 -5.59 -7.44 -0.52
N TRP A 160 -5.89 -8.61 -1.10
CA TRP A 160 -5.65 -8.91 -2.52
C TRP A 160 -6.30 -7.92 -3.49
N LEU A 161 -7.30 -7.15 -3.06
CA LEU A 161 -7.91 -6.06 -3.83
C LEU A 161 -7.06 -4.78 -3.81
N ASN A 162 -6.11 -4.63 -2.88
CA ASN A 162 -5.27 -3.45 -2.80
C ASN A 162 -4.06 -3.58 -3.74
N MET A 163 -4.03 -2.80 -4.82
CA MET A 163 -2.90 -2.83 -5.75
C MET A 163 -1.57 -2.34 -5.14
N ALA A 164 -1.59 -1.56 -4.05
CA ALA A 164 -0.37 -1.17 -3.34
C ALA A 164 0.33 -2.38 -2.70
N GLU A 165 -0.41 -3.43 -2.28
CA GLU A 165 0.16 -4.68 -1.76
C GLU A 165 0.99 -5.41 -2.83
N ILE A 166 0.56 -5.36 -4.10
CA ILE A 166 1.32 -5.90 -5.24
C ILE A 166 2.67 -5.18 -5.37
N GLU A 167 2.67 -3.86 -5.27
CA GLU A 167 3.89 -3.05 -5.36
C GLU A 167 4.80 -3.23 -4.15
N LEU A 168 4.27 -3.32 -2.93
CA LEU A 168 5.05 -3.67 -1.73
C LEU A 168 5.70 -5.05 -1.88
N SER A 169 4.97 -6.04 -2.40
CA SER A 169 5.51 -7.37 -2.69
C SER A 169 6.63 -7.32 -3.74
N ALA A 170 6.50 -6.47 -4.77
CA ALA A 170 7.54 -6.28 -5.76
C ALA A 170 8.78 -5.57 -5.16
N LEU A 171 8.58 -4.53 -4.34
CA LEU A 171 9.64 -3.83 -3.62
C LEU A 171 10.44 -4.80 -2.75
N VAL A 172 9.76 -5.64 -1.97
CA VAL A 172 10.42 -6.62 -1.11
C VAL A 172 11.30 -7.55 -1.94
N ARG A 173 10.76 -8.17 -2.98
CA ARG A 173 11.48 -9.16 -3.78
C ARG A 173 12.63 -8.58 -4.61
N GLN A 174 12.51 -7.34 -5.05
CA GLN A 174 13.46 -6.72 -5.97
C GLN A 174 14.54 -5.89 -5.26
N CYS A 175 14.25 -5.38 -4.06
CA CYS A 175 15.09 -4.40 -3.39
C CYS A 175 15.36 -4.77 -1.92
N LEU A 176 14.34 -5.22 -1.17
CA LEU A 176 14.42 -5.33 0.29
C LEU A 176 14.62 -6.77 0.80
N ASP A 177 14.85 -7.76 -0.08
CA ASP A 177 15.11 -9.17 0.31
C ASP A 177 16.56 -9.34 0.80
N ARG A 178 16.95 -8.50 1.76
CA ARG A 178 18.25 -8.47 2.41
C ARG A 178 18.18 -7.74 3.76
N ARG A 179 19.25 -7.80 4.54
CA ARG A 179 19.39 -7.00 5.76
C ARG A 179 19.61 -5.53 5.40
N ILE A 180 18.86 -4.65 6.04
CA ILE A 180 18.99 -3.20 5.90
C ILE A 180 19.19 -2.62 7.29
N SER A 181 20.30 -1.92 7.49
CA SER A 181 20.80 -1.60 8.81
C SER A 181 20.15 -0.38 9.48
N ASN A 182 19.61 0.55 8.69
CA ASN A 182 19.01 1.78 9.20
C ASN A 182 17.94 2.33 8.26
N GLN A 183 17.20 3.34 8.74
CA GLN A 183 16.10 3.96 8.00
C GLN A 183 16.57 4.74 6.78
N ASP A 184 17.71 5.42 6.83
CA ASP A 184 18.21 6.24 5.71
C ASP A 184 18.56 5.36 4.51
N ILE A 185 19.17 4.19 4.75
CA ILE A 185 19.43 3.20 3.70
C ILE A 185 18.12 2.64 3.16
N LEU A 186 17.15 2.32 4.04
CA LEU A 186 15.84 1.83 3.62
C LEU A 186 15.14 2.84 2.71
N ASP A 187 15.15 4.11 3.09
CA ASP A 187 14.53 5.18 2.30
C ASP A 187 15.25 5.35 0.95
N ALA A 188 16.58 5.52 0.96
CA ALA A 188 17.36 5.70 -0.27
C ALA A 188 17.16 4.58 -1.28
N GLU A 189 17.20 3.32 -0.85
CA GLU A 189 16.99 2.14 -1.69
C GLU A 189 15.55 2.06 -2.22
N SER A 190 14.56 2.35 -1.38
CA SER A 190 13.15 2.34 -1.76
C SER A 190 12.83 3.45 -2.76
N GLN A 191 13.41 4.65 -2.58
CA GLN A 191 13.27 5.76 -3.51
C GLN A 191 13.93 5.46 -4.86
N ALA A 192 15.13 4.87 -4.86
CA ALA A 192 15.82 4.47 -6.09
C ALA A 192 15.00 3.44 -6.89
N TRP A 193 14.44 2.44 -6.20
CA TRP A 193 13.56 1.44 -6.81
C TRP A 193 12.29 2.08 -7.39
N ALA A 194 11.63 2.97 -6.63
CA ALA A 194 10.43 3.67 -7.09
C ALA A 194 10.71 4.52 -8.32
N LYS A 195 11.83 5.27 -8.32
CA LYS A 195 12.27 6.09 -9.44
C LYS A 195 12.44 5.27 -10.71
N GLU A 196 13.18 4.16 -10.65
CA GLU A 196 13.40 3.28 -11.80
C GLU A 196 12.08 2.76 -12.39
N ARG A 197 11.15 2.33 -11.54
CA ARG A 197 9.85 1.83 -12.00
C ARG A 197 8.95 2.92 -12.55
N ASN A 198 9.04 4.15 -12.01
CA ASN A 198 8.32 5.30 -12.51
C ASN A 198 8.84 5.74 -13.89
N GLU A 199 10.16 5.73 -14.10
CA GLU A 199 10.77 5.99 -15.41
C GLU A 199 10.33 4.97 -16.47
N LYS A 200 10.16 3.71 -16.08
CA LYS A 200 9.64 2.64 -16.93
C LYS A 200 8.11 2.67 -17.10
N ILE A 201 7.41 3.54 -16.40
CA ILE A 201 5.93 3.67 -16.40
C ILE A 201 5.26 2.30 -16.21
N VAL A 202 5.69 1.53 -15.20
CA VAL A 202 5.16 0.19 -14.94
C VAL A 202 3.75 0.31 -14.37
N LYS A 203 2.74 0.01 -15.19
CA LYS A 203 1.31 0.08 -14.85
C LYS A 203 0.79 -1.28 -14.36
N VAL A 204 -0.33 -1.23 -13.64
CA VAL A 204 -1.14 -2.41 -13.35
C VAL A 204 -2.50 -2.23 -14.02
N ASP A 205 -2.87 -3.20 -14.86
CA ASP A 205 -4.17 -3.30 -15.51
C ASP A 205 -5.04 -4.29 -14.75
N TRP A 206 -5.97 -3.77 -13.96
CA TRP A 206 -6.87 -4.58 -13.15
C TRP A 206 -8.02 -5.13 -14.00
N ARG A 207 -8.07 -6.45 -14.17
CA ARG A 207 -9.02 -7.11 -15.07
C ARG A 207 -10.20 -7.79 -14.37
N PHE A 208 -10.09 -8.06 -13.09
CA PHE A 208 -11.15 -8.72 -12.33
C PHE A 208 -12.28 -7.72 -12.05
N THR A 209 -13.47 -8.00 -12.58
CA THR A 209 -14.61 -7.08 -12.55
C THR A 209 -15.65 -7.51 -11.52
N THR A 210 -16.58 -6.60 -11.20
CA THR A 210 -17.79 -6.89 -10.40
C THR A 210 -18.60 -8.04 -10.98
N THR A 211 -18.70 -8.12 -12.34
CA THR A 211 -19.36 -9.25 -13.02
C THR A 211 -18.62 -10.57 -12.78
N ASP A 212 -17.28 -10.56 -12.86
CA ASP A 212 -16.47 -11.73 -12.53
C ASP A 212 -16.64 -12.17 -11.08
N ALA A 213 -16.67 -11.20 -10.14
CA ALA A 213 -16.87 -11.46 -8.73
C ALA A 213 -18.21 -12.16 -8.48
N ARG A 214 -19.30 -11.67 -9.06
CA ARG A 214 -20.63 -12.29 -8.94
C ARG A 214 -20.70 -13.73 -9.46
N ILE A 215 -19.86 -14.07 -10.43
CA ILE A 215 -19.76 -15.43 -10.96
C ILE A 215 -18.81 -16.29 -10.12
N LYS A 216 -17.55 -15.84 -9.97
CA LYS A 216 -16.47 -16.64 -9.36
C LYS A 216 -16.57 -16.72 -7.84
N LEU A 217 -17.11 -15.68 -7.20
CA LEU A 217 -17.25 -15.57 -5.76
C LEU A 217 -18.72 -15.64 -5.30
N LYS A 218 -19.58 -16.30 -6.08
CA LYS A 218 -21.04 -16.41 -5.83
C LYS A 218 -21.36 -16.84 -4.39
N HIS A 219 -20.52 -17.65 -3.76
CA HIS A 219 -20.74 -18.14 -2.39
C HIS A 219 -20.67 -17.05 -1.32
N LEU A 220 -20.05 -15.90 -1.62
CA LEU A 220 -19.96 -14.75 -0.72
C LEU A 220 -21.24 -13.90 -0.71
N TYR A 221 -22.05 -13.99 -1.77
CA TYR A 221 -23.28 -13.21 -1.89
C TYR A 221 -24.38 -13.82 -1.03
N PRO A 222 -25.01 -13.05 -0.12
CA PRO A 222 -26.12 -13.54 0.67
C PRO A 222 -27.28 -13.99 -0.22
N LYS A 223 -27.96 -15.07 0.17
CA LYS A 223 -29.20 -15.46 -0.46
C LYS A 223 -30.32 -14.49 -0.06
N ILE A 224 -31.04 -13.96 -1.04
CA ILE A 224 -32.21 -13.15 -0.78
C ILE A 224 -33.25 -14.05 -0.13
N GLN A 225 -33.68 -13.68 1.09
CA GLN A 225 -34.85 -14.30 1.74
C GLN A 225 -36.07 -13.59 1.13
N VAL A 226 -36.83 -14.32 0.31
CA VAL A 226 -38.11 -13.89 -0.25
C VAL A 226 -39.20 -14.32 0.71
#